data_db532a15d11129850d104538892c1c8a
#
_entry.id   db532a15d11129850d104538892c1c8a
#
_cell.length_a   1.000
_cell.length_b   1.000
_cell.length_c   1.000
_cell.angle_alpha   90.00
_cell.angle_beta   90.00
_cell.angle_gamma   90.00
#
_symmetry.space_group_name_H-M   'P 1'
#
loop_
_entity.id
_entity.type
_entity.pdbx_description
1 polymer ?
#
loop_
_entity_poly.entity_id
_entity_poly.type
_entity_poly.pdbx_seq_one_letter_code
_entity_poly.pdbx_strand_id
1 'polypeptide(L)'
;MTFEWKRGILESDSKRDRGEKGVKERTKILNHMIAKTDRTDNELWLPLWMHSYDTAGVMEYLYHNWVPPAAIKVICKDMGEEMGLKVCLFLAYCHDTAKMTYVFQSNISEGVKIIREAIIQEGIKLIDPKKLTNRISHSLCGEGILRKYGVPIGISVIVGSHHGKTPDECSDEIEEKIENYGKDVFFGQQRGKWEAIWKEWLDTALEKSGFSSVEELPDISMEAQVILTGLLIMADWIASNTYYFPLIKTDCLGKDTDYPKRVNNAIERLNFPEFWIPGENDWGMDDALFEERFGFLPREVQHTAMEIAQNTIEPGIFILEAQMGAGKTEAALAAAEVLAQRCGEGGIFFGLPTQATANGIFGRLLDWAQKQSDGLEHSIQLAHGMAQLNTDYLKLQQEPVPVEDDADDPEERVMVHQWFQGSKQALLANFVIGTVDQLLQIEEHSADGETLQGFPYNQMHHYVNKITACYQTYQRLYAGQ
;
A
#
# COMPACT_ATOMS: atom_id res chain seq x y z
N MET A 1 7.64 -18.97 -20.07
CA MET A 1 7.84 -17.57 -20.43
C MET A 1 8.61 -16.95 -19.30
N THR A 2 9.90 -16.81 -19.45
CA THR A 2 10.80 -16.18 -18.47
C THR A 2 10.55 -14.69 -18.51
N PHE A 3 9.97 -14.14 -17.46
CA PHE A 3 9.83 -12.69 -17.29
C PHE A 3 11.20 -12.13 -16.90
N GLU A 4 11.90 -11.54 -17.86
CA GLU A 4 13.04 -10.66 -17.57
C GLU A 4 12.51 -9.33 -17.03
N TRP A 5 12.41 -9.20 -15.73
CA TRP A 5 12.20 -7.94 -15.05
C TRP A 5 13.50 -7.14 -15.06
N LYS A 6 13.61 -6.19 -15.98
CA LYS A 6 14.77 -5.30 -16.04
C LYS A 6 14.61 -4.15 -15.03
N ARG A 7 15.61 -3.96 -14.18
CA ARG A 7 15.92 -2.70 -13.48
C ARG A 7 15.92 -1.54 -14.48
N GLY A 8 14.78 -0.88 -14.68
CA GLY A 8 14.64 0.12 -15.75
C GLY A 8 13.67 1.24 -15.44
N ILE A 9 13.55 1.69 -14.15
CA ILE A 9 12.55 2.70 -13.79
C ILE A 9 13.05 4.13 -13.87
N LEU A 10 14.35 4.38 -13.76
CA LEU A 10 14.91 5.74 -13.78
C LEU A 10 15.26 6.29 -15.17
N GLU A 11 15.21 5.47 -16.22
CA GLU A 11 15.48 5.91 -17.60
C GLU A 11 14.22 6.28 -18.41
N SER A 12 13.01 5.90 -17.98
CA SER A 12 11.80 6.12 -18.75
C SER A 12 11.28 7.55 -18.69
N ASP A 13 11.44 8.24 -17.56
CA ASP A 13 10.98 9.64 -17.42
C ASP A 13 11.82 10.62 -18.23
N SER A 14 13.14 10.38 -18.40
CA SER A 14 13.95 11.23 -19.28
C SER A 14 13.56 11.10 -20.77
N LYS A 15 12.79 10.08 -21.16
CA LYS A 15 12.27 9.88 -22.52
C LYS A 15 10.80 10.29 -22.66
N ARG A 16 9.99 10.25 -21.60
CA ARG A 16 8.60 10.73 -21.62
C ARG A 16 8.50 12.26 -21.76
N ASP A 17 9.46 12.99 -21.22
CA ASP A 17 9.49 14.47 -21.26
C ASP A 17 9.98 15.05 -22.61
N ARG A 18 10.30 14.22 -23.62
CA ARG A 18 10.77 14.68 -24.96
C ARG A 18 9.68 14.72 -26.04
N GLY A 19 8.43 14.56 -25.65
CA GLY A 19 7.28 14.81 -26.55
C GLY A 19 6.70 16.18 -26.26
N GLU A 20 7.33 17.25 -26.75
CA GLU A 20 6.79 18.63 -26.77
C GLU A 20 5.42 18.69 -27.47
N LYS A 21 4.36 18.34 -26.76
CA LYS A 21 3.06 18.99 -26.92
C LYS A 21 2.84 19.72 -25.60
N GLY A 22 2.81 21.06 -25.65
CA GLY A 22 2.84 21.95 -24.51
C GLY A 22 2.03 21.42 -23.33
N VAL A 23 2.71 21.02 -22.26
CA VAL A 23 2.09 20.71 -20.97
C VAL A 23 1.28 21.93 -20.59
N LYS A 24 -0.04 21.77 -20.47
CA LYS A 24 -0.93 22.87 -20.06
C LYS A 24 -0.50 23.30 -18.66
N GLU A 25 -0.01 24.54 -18.57
CA GLU A 25 0.44 25.08 -17.29
C GLU A 25 -0.76 25.12 -16.30
N ARG A 26 -0.56 24.57 -15.11
CA ARG A 26 -1.60 24.60 -14.06
C ARG A 26 -1.97 26.04 -13.73
N THR A 27 -3.26 26.28 -13.47
CA THR A 27 -3.69 27.59 -12.99
C THR A 27 -3.03 27.93 -11.66
N LYS A 28 -2.89 29.23 -11.38
CA LYS A 28 -2.31 29.70 -10.11
C LYS A 28 -3.07 29.15 -8.90
N ILE A 29 -4.40 29.03 -9.01
CA ILE A 29 -5.21 28.52 -7.92
C ILE A 29 -4.89 27.07 -7.56
N LEU A 30 -4.65 26.19 -8.52
CA LEU A 30 -4.23 24.81 -8.25
C LEU A 30 -2.86 24.75 -7.56
N ASN A 31 -1.96 25.67 -7.89
CA ASN A 31 -0.66 25.75 -7.24
C ASN A 31 -0.76 26.15 -5.75
N HIS A 32 -1.86 26.80 -5.34
CA HIS A 32 -2.08 27.27 -3.97
C HIS A 32 -2.98 26.33 -3.14
N MET A 33 -3.61 25.30 -3.74
CA MET A 33 -4.38 24.32 -2.97
C MET A 33 -3.47 23.56 -2.02
N ILE A 34 -3.87 23.46 -0.75
CA ILE A 34 -3.06 22.93 0.35
C ILE A 34 -3.45 21.47 0.62
N ALA A 35 -2.48 20.56 0.65
CA ALA A 35 -2.64 19.21 1.14
C ALA A 35 -2.33 19.09 2.63
N LYS A 36 -1.25 19.76 3.08
CA LYS A 36 -0.71 19.61 4.43
C LYS A 36 -0.02 20.89 4.91
N THR A 37 -0.06 21.11 6.22
CA THR A 37 0.67 22.20 6.90
C THR A 37 1.40 21.64 8.11
N ASP A 38 2.50 22.27 8.52
CA ASP A 38 3.12 21.98 9.80
C ASP A 38 2.28 22.57 10.94
N ARG A 39 2.31 21.91 12.12
CA ARG A 39 1.55 22.36 13.30
C ARG A 39 2.29 23.44 14.11
N THR A 40 3.60 23.50 13.94
CA THR A 40 4.49 24.33 14.73
C THR A 40 5.16 25.43 13.91
N ASP A 41 5.32 25.22 12.60
CA ASP A 41 5.92 26.16 11.67
C ASP A 41 4.94 26.51 10.55
N ASN A 42 4.39 27.72 10.60
CA ASN A 42 3.44 28.26 9.63
C ASN A 42 4.08 28.73 8.31
N GLU A 43 5.38 28.55 8.14
CA GLU A 43 6.05 28.72 6.86
C GLU A 43 6.20 27.40 6.08
N LEU A 44 5.91 26.26 6.71
CA LEU A 44 6.02 24.93 6.10
C LEU A 44 4.64 24.41 5.67
N TRP A 45 4.58 23.98 4.42
CA TRP A 45 3.36 23.46 3.82
C TRP A 45 3.65 22.49 2.68
N LEU A 46 2.62 21.83 2.20
CA LEU A 46 2.68 20.96 1.02
C LEU A 46 1.52 21.33 0.08
N PRO A 47 1.80 21.73 -1.17
CA PRO A 47 0.77 21.90 -2.19
C PRO A 47 0.09 20.57 -2.50
N LEU A 48 -1.21 20.61 -2.77
CA LEU A 48 -1.96 19.38 -3.06
C LEU A 48 -1.46 18.68 -4.33
N TRP A 49 -1.16 19.43 -5.38
CA TRP A 49 -0.59 18.86 -6.59
C TRP A 49 0.72 18.13 -6.33
N MET A 50 1.59 18.66 -5.46
CA MET A 50 2.87 18.03 -5.12
C MET A 50 2.65 16.73 -4.35
N HIS A 51 1.75 16.74 -3.36
CA HIS A 51 1.38 15.52 -2.64
C HIS A 51 0.82 14.43 -3.56
N SER A 52 -0.06 14.79 -4.48
CA SER A 52 -0.59 13.82 -5.45
C SER A 52 0.49 13.25 -6.38
N TYR A 53 1.48 14.06 -6.75
CA TYR A 53 2.63 13.60 -7.53
C TYR A 53 3.56 12.73 -6.68
N ASP A 54 3.80 13.08 -5.40
CA ASP A 54 4.55 12.25 -4.45
C ASP A 54 3.90 10.86 -4.34
N THR A 55 2.57 10.83 -4.16
CA THR A 55 1.80 9.57 -4.09
C THR A 55 1.87 8.78 -5.39
N ALA A 56 1.82 9.44 -6.56
CA ALA A 56 1.92 8.78 -7.85
C ALA A 56 3.31 8.17 -8.08
N GLY A 57 4.39 8.87 -7.69
CA GLY A 57 5.75 8.33 -7.78
C GLY A 57 5.97 7.13 -6.87
N VAL A 58 5.43 7.16 -5.64
CA VAL A 58 5.44 6.00 -4.74
C VAL A 58 4.60 4.84 -5.29
N MET A 59 3.41 5.14 -5.83
CA MET A 59 2.54 4.13 -6.44
C MET A 59 3.23 3.41 -7.60
N GLU A 60 3.90 4.13 -8.49
CA GLU A 60 4.67 3.58 -9.60
C GLU A 60 5.81 2.68 -9.09
N TYR A 61 6.55 3.16 -8.08
CA TYR A 61 7.61 2.37 -7.44
C TYR A 61 7.08 1.07 -6.84
N LEU A 62 5.99 1.14 -6.04
CA LEU A 62 5.38 -0.04 -5.44
C LEU A 62 4.87 -1.03 -6.49
N TYR A 63 4.21 -0.54 -7.54
CA TYR A 63 3.70 -1.36 -8.63
C TYR A 63 4.80 -2.19 -9.28
N HIS A 64 5.96 -1.61 -9.50
CA HIS A 64 7.07 -2.27 -10.21
C HIS A 64 8.00 -3.08 -9.31
N ASN A 65 8.16 -2.72 -8.03
CA ASN A 65 9.20 -3.31 -7.19
C ASN A 65 8.67 -4.06 -5.97
N TRP A 66 7.44 -3.80 -5.56
CA TRP A 66 6.91 -4.39 -4.32
C TRP A 66 5.69 -5.28 -4.54
N VAL A 67 4.84 -4.97 -5.53
CA VAL A 67 3.64 -5.77 -5.82
C VAL A 67 4.03 -7.06 -6.54
N PRO A 68 3.75 -8.25 -5.97
CA PRO A 68 4.16 -9.52 -6.57
C PRO A 68 3.34 -9.85 -7.83
N PRO A 69 3.87 -10.74 -8.71
CA PRO A 69 3.22 -11.11 -9.96
C PRO A 69 1.78 -11.60 -9.81
N ALA A 70 1.45 -12.29 -8.73
CA ALA A 70 0.09 -12.75 -8.44
C ALA A 70 -0.88 -11.58 -8.30
N ALA A 71 -0.51 -10.55 -7.54
CA ALA A 71 -1.35 -9.36 -7.35
C ALA A 71 -1.45 -8.54 -8.64
N ILE A 72 -0.35 -8.37 -9.40
CA ILE A 72 -0.38 -7.75 -10.73
C ILE A 72 -1.34 -8.48 -11.65
N LYS A 73 -1.32 -9.81 -11.66
CA LYS A 73 -2.24 -10.63 -12.48
C LYS A 73 -3.71 -10.37 -12.13
N VAL A 74 -4.04 -10.19 -10.84
CA VAL A 74 -5.41 -9.85 -10.41
C VAL A 74 -5.79 -8.45 -10.84
N ILE A 75 -4.92 -7.45 -10.59
CA ILE A 75 -5.16 -6.06 -11.02
C ILE A 75 -5.41 -5.99 -12.53
N CYS A 76 -4.61 -6.70 -13.31
CA CYS A 76 -4.57 -6.60 -14.76
C CYS A 76 -5.46 -7.61 -15.50
N LYS A 77 -6.19 -8.46 -14.78
CA LYS A 77 -6.96 -9.59 -15.32
C LYS A 77 -7.79 -9.24 -16.54
N ASP A 78 -8.47 -8.10 -16.50
CA ASP A 78 -9.41 -7.67 -17.54
C ASP A 78 -8.90 -6.49 -18.38
N MET A 79 -7.74 -5.91 -18.04
CA MET A 79 -7.28 -4.66 -18.65
C MET A 79 -5.83 -4.68 -19.20
N GLY A 80 -5.01 -5.65 -18.80
CA GLY A 80 -3.58 -5.72 -19.15
C GLY A 80 -2.68 -4.82 -18.28
N GLU A 81 -1.37 -5.11 -18.27
CA GLU A 81 -0.42 -4.49 -17.34
C GLU A 81 -0.24 -2.98 -17.54
N GLU A 82 -0.17 -2.52 -18.79
CA GLU A 82 -0.04 -1.09 -19.10
C GLU A 82 -1.26 -0.30 -18.57
N MET A 83 -2.46 -0.83 -18.72
CA MET A 83 -3.68 -0.22 -18.22
C MET A 83 -3.73 -0.26 -16.69
N GLY A 84 -3.29 -1.37 -16.07
CA GLY A 84 -3.20 -1.50 -14.61
C GLY A 84 -2.34 -0.40 -14.00
N LEU A 85 -1.17 -0.12 -14.57
CA LEU A 85 -0.32 0.98 -14.12
C LEU A 85 -0.99 2.34 -14.29
N LYS A 86 -1.61 2.60 -15.46
CA LYS A 86 -2.34 3.86 -15.70
C LYS A 86 -3.44 4.09 -14.66
N VAL A 87 -4.19 3.04 -14.30
CA VAL A 87 -5.21 3.11 -13.24
C VAL A 87 -4.58 3.41 -11.88
N CYS A 88 -3.47 2.76 -11.54
CA CYS A 88 -2.73 3.05 -10.30
C CYS A 88 -2.32 4.53 -10.21
N LEU A 89 -1.76 5.08 -11.29
CA LEU A 89 -1.37 6.49 -11.35
C LEU A 89 -2.57 7.42 -11.25
N PHE A 90 -3.67 7.12 -11.95
CA PHE A 90 -4.90 7.90 -11.87
C PHE A 90 -5.46 7.96 -10.45
N LEU A 91 -5.52 6.82 -9.77
CA LEU A 91 -5.94 6.72 -8.36
C LEU A 91 -5.06 7.59 -7.46
N ALA A 92 -3.74 7.52 -7.63
CA ALA A 92 -2.79 8.29 -6.86
C ALA A 92 -2.94 9.81 -7.10
N TYR A 93 -3.16 10.26 -8.33
CA TYR A 93 -3.44 11.66 -8.60
C TYR A 93 -4.77 12.13 -8.02
N CYS A 94 -5.78 11.26 -7.95
CA CYS A 94 -7.14 11.62 -7.56
C CYS A 94 -7.47 11.39 -6.08
N HIS A 95 -6.66 10.63 -5.30
CA HIS A 95 -7.04 10.18 -3.96
C HIS A 95 -7.50 11.33 -3.03
N ASP A 96 -6.85 12.45 -3.12
CA ASP A 96 -7.07 13.64 -2.28
C ASP A 96 -7.86 14.77 -2.99
N THR A 97 -8.56 14.48 -4.07
CA THR A 97 -9.36 15.46 -4.82
C THR A 97 -10.28 16.28 -3.92
N ALA A 98 -10.82 15.69 -2.88
CA ALA A 98 -11.70 16.36 -1.93
C ALA A 98 -11.01 17.38 -1.02
N LYS A 99 -9.69 17.37 -0.96
CA LYS A 99 -8.97 18.48 -0.30
C LYS A 99 -9.17 19.79 -1.05
N MET A 100 -9.57 19.76 -2.34
CA MET A 100 -10.02 20.93 -3.10
C MET A 100 -11.50 21.25 -2.83
N THR A 101 -11.87 21.42 -1.57
CA THR A 101 -13.22 21.82 -1.18
C THR A 101 -13.20 23.06 -0.29
N TYR A 102 -14.33 23.79 -0.31
CA TYR A 102 -14.50 25.00 0.45
C TYR A 102 -14.18 24.85 1.94
N VAL A 103 -14.74 23.79 2.56
CA VAL A 103 -14.54 23.51 3.99
C VAL A 103 -13.10 23.13 4.27
N PHE A 104 -12.53 22.21 3.48
CA PHE A 104 -11.16 21.75 3.71
C PHE A 104 -10.15 22.90 3.59
N GLN A 105 -10.20 23.65 2.49
CA GLN A 105 -9.28 24.77 2.27
C GLN A 105 -9.51 25.91 3.27
N SER A 106 -10.75 26.16 3.70
CA SER A 106 -11.02 27.14 4.76
C SER A 106 -10.37 26.77 6.08
N ASN A 107 -10.35 25.48 6.42
CA ASN A 107 -9.78 24.97 7.66
C ASN A 107 -8.25 24.92 7.61
N ILE A 108 -7.69 24.23 6.63
CA ILE A 108 -6.24 23.96 6.57
C ILE A 108 -5.42 25.24 6.34
N SER A 109 -5.93 26.19 5.58
CA SER A 109 -5.23 27.43 5.26
C SER A 109 -5.01 28.37 6.44
N GLU A 110 -5.69 28.18 7.57
CA GLU A 110 -5.40 28.92 8.80
C GLU A 110 -3.99 28.66 9.34
N GLY A 111 -3.43 27.49 9.07
CA GLY A 111 -2.04 27.15 9.42
C GLY A 111 -1.00 27.91 8.60
N VAL A 112 -1.35 28.43 7.40
CA VAL A 112 -0.40 29.09 6.48
C VAL A 112 -1.04 30.33 5.87
N LYS A 113 -1.00 31.43 6.59
CA LYS A 113 -1.71 32.66 6.22
C LYS A 113 -1.31 33.24 4.87
N ILE A 114 -0.03 33.16 4.50
CA ILE A 114 0.48 33.64 3.21
C ILE A 114 -0.22 32.91 2.06
N ILE A 115 -0.37 31.60 2.16
CA ILE A 115 -1.04 30.80 1.13
C ILE A 115 -2.55 31.06 1.15
N ARG A 116 -3.15 31.25 2.35
CA ARG A 116 -4.55 31.63 2.46
C ARG A 116 -4.83 32.94 1.73
N GLU A 117 -3.96 33.93 1.90
CA GLU A 117 -4.08 35.22 1.20
C GLU A 117 -3.94 35.05 -0.32
N ALA A 118 -3.02 34.21 -0.78
CA ALA A 118 -2.86 33.87 -2.19
C ALA A 118 -4.12 33.23 -2.78
N ILE A 119 -4.74 32.26 -2.08
CA ILE A 119 -6.02 31.66 -2.47
C ILE A 119 -7.13 32.73 -2.59
N ILE A 120 -7.19 33.65 -1.64
CA ILE A 120 -8.18 34.75 -1.64
C ILE A 120 -7.92 35.71 -2.79
N GLN A 121 -6.66 36.03 -3.11
CA GLN A 121 -6.29 36.90 -4.24
C GLN A 121 -6.69 36.29 -5.59
N GLU A 122 -6.66 34.96 -5.73
CA GLU A 122 -7.21 34.27 -6.90
C GLU A 122 -8.75 34.25 -6.92
N GLY A 123 -9.37 34.92 -5.95
CA GLY A 123 -10.80 35.15 -5.89
C GLY A 123 -11.63 34.03 -5.28
N ILE A 124 -11.02 33.10 -4.55
CA ILE A 124 -11.72 32.13 -3.74
C ILE A 124 -12.07 32.74 -2.39
N LYS A 125 -13.34 32.67 -2.01
CA LYS A 125 -13.79 33.09 -0.69
C LYS A 125 -13.66 31.94 0.28
N LEU A 126 -12.87 32.12 1.34
CA LEU A 126 -12.75 31.17 2.44
C LEU A 126 -13.49 31.72 3.68
N ILE A 127 -13.96 30.79 4.53
CA ILE A 127 -14.66 31.15 5.77
C ILE A 127 -13.74 31.00 6.98
N ASP A 128 -14.11 31.64 8.08
CA ASP A 128 -13.51 31.35 9.38
C ASP A 128 -13.87 29.93 9.82
N PRO A 129 -12.90 29.04 10.09
CA PRO A 129 -13.14 27.66 10.50
C PRO A 129 -14.07 27.51 11.70
N LYS A 130 -14.10 28.49 12.60
CA LYS A 130 -15.01 28.49 13.77
C LYS A 130 -16.48 28.56 13.40
N LYS A 131 -16.79 28.95 12.16
CA LYS A 131 -18.16 29.04 11.63
C LYS A 131 -18.57 27.79 10.83
N LEU A 132 -17.67 26.83 10.69
CA LEU A 132 -17.96 25.59 9.98
C LEU A 132 -18.78 24.66 10.88
N THR A 133 -19.99 24.34 10.44
CA THR A 133 -20.95 23.49 11.18
C THR A 133 -20.98 22.05 10.71
N ASN A 134 -20.64 21.82 9.44
CA ASN A 134 -20.69 20.48 8.82
C ASN A 134 -19.31 19.94 8.53
N ARG A 135 -19.07 18.68 8.90
CA ARG A 135 -17.86 17.94 8.60
C ARG A 135 -18.25 16.65 7.89
N ILE A 136 -17.87 16.53 6.64
CA ILE A 136 -17.96 15.28 5.87
C ILE A 136 -16.53 14.78 5.65
N SER A 137 -16.33 13.47 5.70
CA SER A 137 -15.02 12.88 5.37
C SER A 137 -14.57 13.35 4.00
N HIS A 138 -13.33 13.79 3.87
CA HIS A 138 -12.81 14.21 2.57
C HIS A 138 -12.70 13.02 1.60
N SER A 139 -12.50 11.80 2.07
CA SER A 139 -12.50 10.61 1.22
C SER A 139 -13.85 10.43 0.53
N LEU A 140 -14.96 10.50 1.29
CA LEU A 140 -16.31 10.44 0.74
C LEU A 140 -16.59 11.58 -0.24
N CYS A 141 -16.15 12.79 0.09
CA CYS A 141 -16.25 13.93 -0.81
C CYS A 141 -15.51 13.69 -2.14
N GLY A 142 -14.34 13.03 -2.09
CA GLY A 142 -13.54 12.68 -3.26
C GLY A 142 -14.26 11.75 -4.20
N GLU A 143 -14.86 10.68 -3.67
CA GLU A 143 -15.70 9.77 -4.42
C GLU A 143 -16.84 10.52 -5.13
N GLY A 144 -17.60 11.33 -4.40
CA GLY A 144 -18.72 12.09 -4.95
C GLY A 144 -18.28 13.04 -6.07
N ILE A 145 -17.16 13.75 -5.91
CA ILE A 145 -16.64 14.64 -6.96
C ILE A 145 -16.27 13.84 -8.21
N LEU A 146 -15.56 12.73 -8.09
CA LEU A 146 -15.16 11.90 -9.23
C LEU A 146 -16.37 11.34 -9.98
N ARG A 147 -17.36 10.84 -9.26
CA ARG A 147 -18.60 10.31 -9.84
C ARG A 147 -19.40 11.38 -10.59
N LYS A 148 -19.49 12.59 -10.06
CA LYS A 148 -20.11 13.72 -10.75
C LYS A 148 -19.54 13.97 -12.15
N TYR A 149 -18.28 13.65 -12.36
CA TYR A 149 -17.59 13.78 -13.66
C TYR A 149 -17.54 12.48 -14.47
N GLY A 150 -18.28 11.46 -14.07
CA GLY A 150 -18.44 10.23 -14.82
C GLY A 150 -17.33 9.19 -14.60
N VAL A 151 -16.47 9.35 -13.58
CA VAL A 151 -15.50 8.31 -13.22
C VAL A 151 -16.23 7.04 -12.79
N PRO A 152 -15.87 5.85 -13.31
CA PRO A 152 -16.53 4.59 -12.95
C PRO A 152 -16.61 4.34 -11.44
N ILE A 153 -17.70 3.74 -10.99
CA ILE A 153 -17.96 3.48 -9.56
C ILE A 153 -16.81 2.70 -8.93
N GLY A 154 -16.34 1.62 -9.61
CA GLY A 154 -15.25 0.79 -9.11
C GLY A 154 -13.93 1.54 -8.86
N ILE A 155 -13.68 2.62 -9.59
CA ILE A 155 -12.52 3.51 -9.40
C ILE A 155 -12.81 4.54 -8.29
N SER A 156 -13.98 5.17 -8.33
CA SER A 156 -14.35 6.22 -7.38
C SER A 156 -14.40 5.72 -5.95
N VAL A 157 -14.91 4.49 -5.72
CA VAL A 157 -15.01 3.88 -4.39
C VAL A 157 -13.65 3.60 -3.77
N ILE A 158 -12.63 3.32 -4.59
CA ILE A 158 -11.24 3.17 -4.10
C ILE A 158 -10.77 4.48 -3.49
N VAL A 159 -11.02 5.60 -4.17
CA VAL A 159 -10.73 6.94 -3.63
C VAL A 159 -11.54 7.23 -2.37
N GLY A 160 -12.82 6.85 -2.33
CA GLY A 160 -13.66 6.95 -1.13
C GLY A 160 -13.14 6.16 0.06
N SER A 161 -12.38 5.11 -0.18
CA SER A 161 -11.93 4.12 0.81
C SER A 161 -10.45 4.28 1.24
N HIS A 162 -9.69 5.23 0.69
CA HIS A 162 -8.24 5.32 0.89
C HIS A 162 -7.80 5.58 2.35
N HIS A 163 -8.71 5.92 3.26
CA HIS A 163 -8.46 5.96 4.71
C HIS A 163 -8.79 4.65 5.43
N GLY A 164 -9.05 3.58 4.70
CA GLY A 164 -9.28 2.24 5.24
C GLY A 164 -10.72 2.00 5.74
N LYS A 165 -11.65 2.90 5.48
CA LYS A 165 -13.07 2.72 5.75
C LYS A 165 -13.87 3.04 4.48
N THR A 166 -14.59 2.03 3.98
CA THR A 166 -15.56 2.27 2.92
C THR A 166 -16.71 3.09 3.47
N PRO A 167 -17.18 4.08 2.76
CA PRO A 167 -18.42 4.76 3.13
C PRO A 167 -19.57 3.76 3.24
N ASP A 168 -20.34 3.81 4.33
CA ASP A 168 -21.53 2.97 4.55
C ASP A 168 -22.70 3.38 3.65
N GLU A 169 -22.50 4.39 2.83
CA GLU A 169 -23.53 5.04 2.05
C GLU A 169 -23.58 4.51 0.63
N CYS A 170 -24.79 4.27 0.16
CA CYS A 170 -25.07 3.90 -1.20
C CYS A 170 -24.60 5.02 -2.16
N SER A 171 -24.12 4.62 -3.30
CA SER A 171 -23.52 5.51 -4.29
C SER A 171 -24.42 6.65 -4.77
N ASP A 172 -25.72 6.44 -4.81
CA ASP A 172 -26.68 7.46 -5.24
C ASP A 172 -26.85 8.57 -4.19
N GLU A 173 -26.69 8.24 -2.90
CA GLU A 173 -26.75 9.21 -1.80
C GLU A 173 -25.57 10.19 -1.81
N ILE A 174 -24.42 9.77 -2.34
CA ILE A 174 -23.21 10.60 -2.40
C ILE A 174 -23.40 11.77 -3.37
N GLU A 175 -24.00 11.56 -4.52
CA GLU A 175 -24.29 12.62 -5.47
C GLU A 175 -25.33 13.60 -4.92
N GLU A 176 -26.38 13.08 -4.27
CA GLU A 176 -27.38 13.91 -3.58
C GLU A 176 -26.75 14.76 -2.47
N LYS A 177 -25.73 14.25 -1.77
CA LYS A 177 -25.01 15.02 -0.74
C LYS A 177 -24.28 16.22 -1.31
N ILE A 178 -23.65 16.12 -2.48
CA ILE A 178 -23.01 17.27 -3.14
C ILE A 178 -24.05 18.35 -3.44
N GLU A 179 -25.24 17.99 -3.87
CA GLU A 179 -26.30 18.93 -4.15
C GLU A 179 -26.92 19.50 -2.85
N ASN A 180 -27.16 18.68 -1.83
CA ASN A 180 -27.82 19.06 -0.60
C ASN A 180 -26.91 19.84 0.35
N TYR A 181 -25.64 19.44 0.49
CA TYR A 181 -24.66 20.08 1.38
C TYR A 181 -23.62 20.92 0.63
N GLY A 182 -23.80 21.11 -0.67
CA GLY A 182 -22.83 21.74 -1.55
C GLY A 182 -22.39 23.14 -1.09
N LYS A 183 -23.34 23.98 -0.63
CA LYS A 183 -23.03 25.33 -0.16
C LYS A 183 -22.20 25.35 1.12
N ASP A 184 -22.41 24.38 1.99
CA ASP A 184 -21.81 24.39 3.32
C ASP A 184 -20.44 23.66 3.33
N VAL A 185 -20.24 22.70 2.45
CA VAL A 185 -19.06 21.81 2.46
C VAL A 185 -18.19 21.97 1.22
N PHE A 186 -18.77 21.86 0.02
CA PHE A 186 -18.02 21.69 -1.22
C PHE A 186 -17.56 23.02 -1.84
N PHE A 187 -18.44 23.98 -1.98
CA PHE A 187 -18.18 25.18 -2.80
C PHE A 187 -18.61 26.53 -2.19
N GLY A 188 -19.18 26.54 -1.01
CA GLY A 188 -19.72 27.79 -0.44
C GLY A 188 -20.72 28.44 -1.41
N GLN A 189 -20.52 29.75 -1.68
CA GLN A 189 -21.34 30.48 -2.66
C GLN A 189 -20.69 30.57 -4.05
N GLN A 190 -19.61 29.78 -4.32
CA GLN A 190 -18.80 29.91 -5.53
C GLN A 190 -18.73 28.59 -6.31
N ARG A 191 -19.88 27.90 -6.47
CA ARG A 191 -19.99 26.61 -7.13
C ARG A 191 -19.17 26.54 -8.43
N GLY A 192 -19.39 27.45 -9.36
CA GLY A 192 -18.70 27.40 -10.66
C GLY A 192 -17.18 27.51 -10.58
N LYS A 193 -16.61 28.18 -9.55
CA LYS A 193 -15.15 28.24 -9.36
C LYS A 193 -14.60 26.90 -8.88
N TRP A 194 -15.23 26.29 -7.88
CA TRP A 194 -14.80 25.00 -7.37
C TRP A 194 -14.95 23.89 -8.40
N GLU A 195 -16.07 23.88 -9.14
CA GLU A 195 -16.26 22.92 -10.24
C GLU A 195 -15.21 23.09 -11.34
N ALA A 196 -14.77 24.31 -11.64
CA ALA A 196 -13.69 24.57 -12.60
C ALA A 196 -12.34 24.03 -12.08
N ILE A 197 -12.05 24.17 -10.78
CA ILE A 197 -10.85 23.62 -10.13
C ILE A 197 -10.86 22.09 -10.20
N TRP A 198 -11.99 21.46 -9.85
CA TRP A 198 -12.12 20.00 -9.91
C TRP A 198 -11.95 19.46 -11.32
N LYS A 199 -12.57 20.11 -12.30
CA LYS A 199 -12.45 19.72 -13.71
C LYS A 199 -11.03 19.84 -14.22
N GLU A 200 -10.35 20.95 -13.92
CA GLU A 200 -8.96 21.14 -14.31
C GLU A 200 -8.04 20.09 -13.67
N TRP A 201 -8.28 19.74 -12.39
CA TRP A 201 -7.50 18.72 -11.72
C TRP A 201 -7.75 17.34 -12.31
N LEU A 202 -9.01 16.97 -12.57
CA LEU A 202 -9.36 15.70 -13.20
C LEU A 202 -8.73 15.57 -14.59
N ASP A 203 -8.78 16.63 -15.41
CA ASP A 203 -8.14 16.64 -16.72
C ASP A 203 -6.62 16.45 -16.60
N THR A 204 -6.00 17.07 -15.58
CA THR A 204 -4.58 16.91 -15.28
C THR A 204 -4.27 15.46 -14.84
N ALA A 205 -5.08 14.88 -13.97
CA ALA A 205 -4.91 13.50 -13.51
C ALA A 205 -5.03 12.49 -14.65
N LEU A 206 -6.01 12.66 -15.53
CA LEU A 206 -6.18 11.84 -16.73
C LEU A 206 -4.94 11.94 -17.64
N GLU A 207 -4.53 13.15 -18.00
CA GLU A 207 -3.36 13.38 -18.85
C GLU A 207 -2.09 12.74 -18.26
N LYS A 208 -1.84 12.95 -16.97
CA LYS A 208 -0.64 12.45 -16.28
C LYS A 208 -0.63 10.93 -16.11
N SER A 209 -1.78 10.31 -16.00
CA SER A 209 -1.92 8.85 -15.96
C SER A 209 -2.00 8.20 -17.36
N GLY A 210 -2.02 9.01 -18.42
CA GLY A 210 -2.01 8.54 -19.82
C GLY A 210 -3.40 8.19 -20.35
N PHE A 211 -4.46 8.81 -19.82
CA PHE A 211 -5.82 8.77 -20.36
C PHE A 211 -6.14 10.08 -21.08
N SER A 212 -6.91 10.00 -22.16
CA SER A 212 -7.39 11.18 -22.89
C SER A 212 -8.74 11.68 -22.37
N SER A 213 -9.52 10.80 -21.76
CA SER A 213 -10.84 11.13 -21.22
C SER A 213 -11.30 10.10 -20.17
N VAL A 214 -12.39 10.44 -19.47
CA VAL A 214 -12.99 9.58 -18.43
C VAL A 214 -13.54 8.27 -19.01
N GLU A 215 -14.00 8.31 -20.26
CA GLU A 215 -14.58 7.16 -20.97
C GLU A 215 -13.54 6.07 -21.27
N GLU A 216 -12.24 6.38 -21.18
CA GLU A 216 -11.16 5.40 -21.34
C GLU A 216 -10.85 4.64 -20.05
N LEU A 217 -11.39 5.09 -18.90
CA LEU A 217 -11.20 4.41 -17.63
C LEU A 217 -11.94 3.06 -17.63
N PRO A 218 -11.27 1.95 -17.24
CA PRO A 218 -11.86 0.62 -17.29
C PRO A 218 -12.82 0.36 -16.13
N ASP A 219 -13.70 -0.61 -16.32
CA ASP A 219 -14.35 -1.27 -15.19
C ASP A 219 -13.35 -2.16 -14.46
N ILE A 220 -13.42 -2.21 -13.14
CA ILE A 220 -12.47 -2.92 -12.28
C ILE A 220 -13.20 -3.97 -11.46
N SER A 221 -12.70 -5.22 -11.48
CA SER A 221 -13.24 -6.32 -10.66
C SER A 221 -13.15 -6.01 -9.16
N MET A 222 -13.99 -6.64 -8.36
CA MET A 222 -14.01 -6.45 -6.91
C MET A 222 -12.66 -6.81 -6.28
N GLU A 223 -12.04 -7.88 -6.73
CA GLU A 223 -10.74 -8.34 -6.26
C GLU A 223 -9.64 -7.31 -6.55
N ALA A 224 -9.66 -6.73 -7.75
CA ALA A 224 -8.71 -5.68 -8.13
C ALA A 224 -8.95 -4.39 -7.32
N GLN A 225 -10.22 -4.01 -7.06
CA GLN A 225 -10.54 -2.85 -6.21
C GLN A 225 -9.94 -3.00 -4.81
N VAL A 226 -10.02 -4.20 -4.21
CA VAL A 226 -9.45 -4.50 -2.89
C VAL A 226 -7.94 -4.26 -2.89
N ILE A 227 -7.23 -4.85 -3.86
CA ILE A 227 -5.77 -4.74 -3.97
C ILE A 227 -5.36 -3.28 -4.22
N LEU A 228 -6.02 -2.61 -5.16
CA LEU A 228 -5.74 -1.22 -5.50
C LEU A 228 -6.00 -0.26 -4.33
N THR A 229 -7.04 -0.51 -3.53
CA THR A 229 -7.29 0.28 -2.31
C THR A 229 -6.14 0.12 -1.32
N GLY A 230 -5.68 -1.10 -1.06
CA GLY A 230 -4.54 -1.36 -0.19
C GLY A 230 -3.25 -0.69 -0.69
N LEU A 231 -2.99 -0.78 -1.98
CA LEU A 231 -1.82 -0.17 -2.60
C LEU A 231 -1.86 1.36 -2.53
N LEU A 232 -3.03 1.96 -2.76
CA LEU A 232 -3.24 3.40 -2.65
C LEU A 232 -3.02 3.90 -1.21
N ILE A 233 -3.53 3.18 -0.22
CA ILE A 233 -3.31 3.52 1.20
C ILE A 233 -1.82 3.48 1.54
N MET A 234 -1.09 2.47 1.09
CA MET A 234 0.36 2.39 1.29
C MET A 234 1.08 3.57 0.64
N ALA A 235 0.75 3.88 -0.61
CA ALA A 235 1.37 4.97 -1.33
C ALA A 235 1.13 6.33 -0.64
N ASP A 236 -0.10 6.59 -0.19
CA ASP A 236 -0.42 7.80 0.56
C ASP A 236 0.31 7.86 1.92
N TRP A 237 0.38 6.76 2.67
CA TRP A 237 1.12 6.74 3.95
C TRP A 237 2.60 7.06 3.78
N ILE A 238 3.23 6.52 2.75
CA ILE A 238 4.64 6.81 2.44
C ILE A 238 4.79 8.27 2.00
N ALA A 239 3.97 8.73 1.06
CA ALA A 239 3.99 10.11 0.55
C ALA A 239 3.60 11.15 1.61
N SER A 240 2.82 10.75 2.60
CA SER A 240 2.43 11.60 3.74
C SER A 240 3.49 11.70 4.83
N ASN A 241 4.53 10.89 4.81
CA ASN A 241 5.59 10.91 5.80
C ASN A 241 6.60 12.03 5.48
N THR A 242 6.70 13.01 6.37
CA THR A 242 7.56 14.20 6.17
C THR A 242 9.06 13.91 6.24
N TYR A 243 9.47 12.75 6.72
CA TYR A 243 10.86 12.29 6.65
C TYR A 243 11.26 11.92 5.21
N TYR A 244 10.38 11.22 4.48
CA TYR A 244 10.61 10.87 3.08
C TYR A 244 10.27 12.03 2.14
N PHE A 245 9.12 12.68 2.36
CA PHE A 245 8.62 13.79 1.56
C PHE A 245 8.49 15.08 2.39
N PRO A 246 9.60 15.83 2.58
CA PRO A 246 9.60 17.03 3.40
C PRO A 246 8.60 18.08 2.91
N LEU A 247 8.01 18.82 3.85
CA LEU A 247 7.25 20.03 3.56
C LEU A 247 8.15 21.08 2.91
N ILE A 248 7.57 21.98 2.14
CA ILE A 248 8.30 23.07 1.49
C ILE A 248 7.99 24.41 2.17
N LYS A 249 8.90 25.38 2.01
CA LYS A 249 8.68 26.72 2.50
C LYS A 249 7.74 27.51 1.60
N THR A 250 6.99 28.43 2.19
CA THR A 250 6.04 29.32 1.47
C THR A 250 6.72 30.20 0.41
N ASP A 251 8.01 30.51 0.56
CA ASP A 251 8.80 31.29 -0.41
C ASP A 251 9.22 30.45 -1.65
N CYS A 252 9.01 29.14 -1.60
CA CYS A 252 9.27 28.23 -2.73
C CYS A 252 8.09 28.17 -3.72
N LEU A 253 7.04 28.90 -3.50
CA LEU A 253 5.85 28.94 -4.33
C LEU A 253 6.20 29.36 -5.76
N GLY A 254 5.85 28.52 -6.75
CA GLY A 254 6.12 28.81 -8.17
C GLY A 254 7.55 28.55 -8.64
N LYS A 255 8.45 28.06 -7.78
CA LYS A 255 9.76 27.56 -8.23
C LYS A 255 9.61 26.15 -8.75
N ASP A 256 10.23 25.87 -9.92
CA ASP A 256 10.30 24.52 -10.46
C ASP A 256 10.94 23.60 -9.42
N THR A 257 10.17 22.67 -8.92
CA THR A 257 10.68 21.58 -8.10
C THR A 257 11.15 20.51 -9.06
N ASP A 258 12.41 20.12 -8.97
CA ASP A 258 12.91 18.93 -9.67
C ASP A 258 12.22 17.71 -9.08
N TYR A 259 11.07 17.41 -9.65
CA TYR A 259 10.13 16.46 -9.11
C TYR A 259 10.66 15.02 -9.16
N PRO A 260 11.26 14.53 -10.26
CA PRO A 260 11.89 13.23 -10.31
C PRO A 260 12.95 13.05 -9.21
N LYS A 261 13.76 14.07 -8.96
CA LYS A 261 14.76 14.04 -7.89
C LYS A 261 14.12 13.94 -6.49
N ARG A 262 12.97 14.59 -6.27
CA ARG A 262 12.26 14.51 -4.99
C ARG A 262 11.78 13.08 -4.70
N VAL A 263 11.17 12.43 -5.69
CA VAL A 263 10.70 11.04 -5.57
C VAL A 263 11.88 10.08 -5.40
N ASN A 264 12.93 10.21 -6.22
CA ASN A 264 14.10 9.34 -6.13
C ASN A 264 14.77 9.43 -4.75
N ASN A 265 14.98 10.63 -4.23
CA ASN A 265 15.53 10.82 -2.89
C ASN A 265 14.65 10.20 -1.79
N ALA A 266 13.34 10.21 -1.96
CA ALA A 266 12.41 9.59 -1.02
C ALA A 266 12.50 8.06 -1.07
N ILE A 267 12.57 7.48 -2.27
CA ILE A 267 12.68 6.03 -2.50
C ILE A 267 14.03 5.52 -1.97
N GLU A 268 15.14 6.22 -2.24
CA GLU A 268 16.45 5.88 -1.69
C GLU A 268 16.45 5.87 -0.16
N ARG A 269 15.82 6.87 0.47
CA ARG A 269 15.69 6.91 1.94
C ARG A 269 14.76 5.85 2.50
N LEU A 270 13.71 5.49 1.74
CA LEU A 270 12.76 4.48 2.12
C LEU A 270 13.44 3.12 2.15
N ASN A 271 14.37 2.86 1.22
CA ASN A 271 15.04 1.58 1.04
C ASN A 271 14.09 0.39 1.22
N PHE A 272 12.99 0.42 0.48
CA PHE A 272 11.89 -0.52 0.70
C PHE A 272 12.28 -1.88 0.13
N PRO A 273 12.11 -2.97 0.88
CA PRO A 273 12.48 -4.29 0.40
C PRO A 273 11.61 -4.68 -0.81
N GLU A 274 12.25 -5.28 -1.79
CA GLU A 274 11.55 -5.86 -2.93
C GLU A 274 10.72 -7.07 -2.47
N PHE A 275 9.76 -7.51 -3.30
CA PHE A 275 9.02 -8.73 -2.99
C PHE A 275 9.95 -9.95 -3.07
N TRP A 276 9.68 -10.94 -2.20
CA TRP A 276 10.44 -12.18 -2.19
C TRP A 276 10.18 -13.00 -3.46
N ILE A 277 11.27 -13.49 -4.08
CA ILE A 277 11.20 -14.39 -5.24
C ILE A 277 11.75 -15.74 -4.79
N PRO A 278 10.89 -16.74 -4.52
CA PRO A 278 11.39 -18.07 -4.20
C PRO A 278 12.16 -18.65 -5.39
N GLY A 279 13.40 -19.01 -5.16
CA GLY A 279 14.44 -19.52 -6.05
C GLY A 279 14.13 -19.81 -7.53
N GLU A 280 15.05 -19.47 -8.41
CA GLU A 280 14.94 -19.62 -9.88
C GLU A 280 14.82 -21.07 -10.38
N ASN A 281 14.84 -22.06 -9.51
CA ASN A 281 14.74 -23.45 -9.92
C ASN A 281 13.32 -23.77 -10.38
N ASP A 282 13.15 -23.92 -11.67
CA ASP A 282 11.88 -24.21 -12.39
C ASP A 282 11.10 -25.45 -11.88
N TRP A 283 11.61 -26.20 -10.92
CA TRP A 283 11.14 -27.53 -10.58
C TRP A 283 10.64 -27.73 -9.15
N GLY A 284 10.57 -26.66 -8.36
CA GLY A 284 10.14 -26.77 -6.97
C GLY A 284 11.26 -27.22 -6.03
N MET A 285 10.90 -27.60 -4.81
CA MET A 285 11.84 -28.02 -3.77
C MET A 285 12.14 -29.51 -3.89
N ASP A 286 13.39 -29.87 -4.14
CA ASP A 286 13.91 -31.25 -4.05
C ASP A 286 14.52 -31.53 -2.66
N ASP A 287 15.01 -32.78 -2.47
CA ASP A 287 15.62 -33.19 -1.19
C ASP A 287 16.87 -32.37 -0.84
N ALA A 288 17.64 -31.99 -1.84
CA ALA A 288 18.89 -31.23 -1.64
C ALA A 288 18.56 -29.80 -1.19
N LEU A 289 17.62 -29.13 -1.83
CA LEU A 289 17.16 -27.79 -1.43
C LEU A 289 16.47 -27.83 -0.07
N PHE A 290 15.70 -28.89 0.22
CA PHE A 290 15.09 -29.06 1.55
C PHE A 290 16.18 -29.22 2.64
N GLU A 291 17.23 -30.03 2.38
CA GLU A 291 18.34 -30.19 3.31
C GLU A 291 19.11 -28.86 3.50
N GLU A 292 19.31 -28.08 2.46
CA GLU A 292 19.90 -26.73 2.53
C GLU A 292 19.06 -25.81 3.42
N ARG A 293 17.73 -25.78 3.23
CA ARG A 293 16.80 -24.93 4.01
C ARG A 293 16.71 -25.35 5.48
N PHE A 294 16.66 -26.66 5.77
CA PHE A 294 16.31 -27.15 7.11
C PHE A 294 17.44 -27.91 7.83
N GLY A 295 18.53 -28.24 7.15
CA GLY A 295 19.69 -28.92 7.74
C GLY A 295 19.53 -30.43 7.91
N PHE A 296 18.48 -31.06 7.31
CA PHE A 296 18.24 -32.50 7.33
C PHE A 296 17.40 -32.93 6.13
N LEU A 297 17.50 -34.20 5.75
CA LEU A 297 16.72 -34.76 4.65
C LEU A 297 15.21 -34.81 4.99
N PRO A 298 14.32 -34.59 4.01
CA PRO A 298 12.88 -34.60 4.25
C PRO A 298 12.39 -36.00 4.65
N ARG A 299 11.39 -36.02 5.53
CA ARG A 299 10.64 -37.22 5.91
C ARG A 299 9.43 -37.38 4.98
N GLU A 300 8.76 -38.52 5.05
CA GLU A 300 7.60 -38.85 4.22
C GLU A 300 6.52 -37.76 4.21
N VAL A 301 6.20 -37.15 5.39
CA VAL A 301 5.20 -36.06 5.50
C VAL A 301 5.63 -34.79 4.77
N GLN A 302 6.92 -34.50 4.75
CA GLN A 302 7.49 -33.34 4.08
C GLN A 302 7.54 -33.58 2.57
N HIS A 303 7.96 -34.78 2.12
CA HIS A 303 7.89 -35.19 0.72
C HIS A 303 6.46 -35.05 0.16
N THR A 304 5.48 -35.62 0.88
CA THR A 304 4.07 -35.54 0.47
C THR A 304 3.59 -34.10 0.37
N ALA A 305 3.95 -33.23 1.33
CA ALA A 305 3.57 -31.84 1.31
C ALA A 305 4.17 -31.09 0.10
N MET A 306 5.46 -31.31 -0.18
CA MET A 306 6.15 -30.73 -1.34
C MET A 306 5.56 -31.23 -2.66
N GLU A 307 5.32 -32.52 -2.79
CA GLU A 307 4.72 -33.13 -4.00
C GLU A 307 3.34 -32.55 -4.30
N ILE A 308 2.47 -32.42 -3.29
CA ILE A 308 1.15 -31.82 -3.46
C ILE A 308 1.27 -30.33 -3.83
N ALA A 309 2.16 -29.58 -3.17
CA ALA A 309 2.40 -28.17 -3.49
C ALA A 309 2.91 -28.01 -4.94
N GLN A 310 3.84 -28.86 -5.38
CA GLN A 310 4.36 -28.86 -6.75
C GLN A 310 3.30 -29.18 -7.81
N ASN A 311 2.31 -30.00 -7.48
CA ASN A 311 1.21 -30.35 -8.38
C ASN A 311 0.01 -29.39 -8.29
N THR A 312 0.02 -28.43 -7.40
CA THR A 312 -1.05 -27.43 -7.26
C THR A 312 -0.98 -26.42 -8.40
N ILE A 313 -2.08 -26.26 -9.13
CA ILE A 313 -2.15 -25.39 -10.32
C ILE A 313 -2.76 -24.03 -9.96
N GLU A 314 -3.73 -24.02 -9.06
CA GLU A 314 -4.48 -22.83 -8.66
C GLU A 314 -4.37 -22.58 -7.14
N PRO A 315 -4.45 -21.32 -6.68
CA PRO A 315 -4.50 -21.02 -5.26
C PRO A 315 -5.67 -21.72 -4.56
N GLY A 316 -5.44 -22.22 -3.34
CA GLY A 316 -6.47 -22.93 -2.59
C GLY A 316 -6.10 -23.14 -1.13
N ILE A 317 -6.89 -23.95 -0.42
CA ILE A 317 -6.64 -24.31 0.97
C ILE A 317 -5.92 -25.65 1.01
N PHE A 318 -4.74 -25.64 1.65
CA PHE A 318 -3.90 -26.83 1.84
C PHE A 318 -3.98 -27.28 3.31
N ILE A 319 -4.47 -28.49 3.57
CA ILE A 319 -4.63 -29.04 4.92
C ILE A 319 -3.62 -30.17 5.13
N LEU A 320 -2.71 -29.99 6.10
CA LEU A 320 -1.71 -31.00 6.48
C LEU A 320 -2.02 -31.57 7.87
N GLU A 321 -2.44 -32.82 7.93
CA GLU A 321 -2.64 -33.56 9.17
C GLU A 321 -1.49 -34.57 9.38
N ALA A 322 -0.76 -34.43 10.49
CA ALA A 322 0.31 -35.35 10.86
C ALA A 322 0.52 -35.35 12.39
N GLN A 323 1.15 -36.41 12.88
CA GLN A 323 1.44 -36.57 14.31
C GLN A 323 2.32 -35.43 14.86
N MET A 324 2.29 -35.24 16.18
CA MET A 324 3.21 -34.30 16.85
C MET A 324 4.66 -34.76 16.63
N GLY A 325 5.57 -33.84 16.31
CA GLY A 325 6.98 -34.16 16.04
C GLY A 325 7.27 -34.68 14.63
N ALA A 326 6.27 -34.81 13.75
CA ALA A 326 6.47 -35.28 12.36
C ALA A 326 7.18 -34.23 11.47
N GLY A 327 7.43 -33.00 11.93
CA GLY A 327 8.05 -31.93 11.14
C GLY A 327 7.06 -31.11 10.32
N LYS A 328 5.85 -30.86 10.87
CA LYS A 328 4.79 -30.09 10.19
C LYS A 328 5.21 -28.65 9.87
N THR A 329 6.04 -28.03 10.71
CA THR A 329 6.50 -26.65 10.50
C THR A 329 7.34 -26.56 9.24
N GLU A 330 8.32 -27.46 9.10
CA GLU A 330 9.18 -27.50 7.92
C GLU A 330 8.39 -27.92 6.67
N ALA A 331 7.45 -28.87 6.81
CA ALA A 331 6.54 -29.22 5.72
C ALA A 331 5.69 -28.01 5.25
N ALA A 332 5.19 -27.22 6.20
CA ALA A 332 4.40 -26.01 5.88
C ALA A 332 5.25 -24.94 5.20
N LEU A 333 6.49 -24.70 5.67
CA LEU A 333 7.40 -23.72 5.07
C LEU A 333 7.85 -24.16 3.66
N ALA A 334 8.23 -25.42 3.50
CA ALA A 334 8.60 -25.98 2.20
C ALA A 334 7.44 -25.90 1.19
N ALA A 335 6.24 -26.30 1.61
CA ALA A 335 5.06 -26.18 0.75
C ALA A 335 4.72 -24.71 0.43
N ALA A 336 4.87 -23.79 1.39
CA ALA A 336 4.64 -22.36 1.17
C ALA A 336 5.66 -21.76 0.20
N GLU A 337 6.94 -22.14 0.28
CA GLU A 337 7.98 -21.71 -0.67
C GLU A 337 7.64 -22.18 -2.10
N VAL A 338 7.27 -23.46 -2.26
CA VAL A 338 6.85 -24.00 -3.56
C VAL A 338 5.59 -23.31 -4.08
N LEU A 339 4.57 -23.10 -3.24
CA LEU A 339 3.33 -22.43 -3.63
C LEU A 339 3.55 -20.97 -3.99
N ALA A 340 4.41 -20.25 -3.24
CA ALA A 340 4.75 -18.87 -3.54
C ALA A 340 5.39 -18.75 -4.92
N GLN A 341 6.35 -19.63 -5.25
CA GLN A 341 6.96 -19.67 -6.57
C GLN A 341 5.93 -19.95 -7.67
N ARG A 342 5.05 -20.93 -7.48
CA ARG A 342 4.07 -21.33 -8.49
C ARG A 342 2.96 -20.32 -8.70
N CYS A 343 2.52 -19.68 -7.62
CA CYS A 343 1.45 -18.68 -7.66
C CYS A 343 1.96 -17.26 -7.96
N GLY A 344 3.26 -17.01 -7.82
CA GLY A 344 3.85 -15.69 -8.00
C GLY A 344 3.62 -14.77 -6.79
N GLU A 345 3.66 -15.35 -5.57
CA GLU A 345 3.47 -14.61 -4.32
C GLU A 345 4.82 -14.08 -3.79
N GLY A 346 4.80 -12.91 -3.15
CA GLY A 346 6.00 -12.21 -2.69
C GLY A 346 6.24 -12.24 -1.19
N GLY A 347 5.62 -13.15 -0.44
CA GLY A 347 5.81 -13.27 1.00
C GLY A 347 5.00 -14.35 1.68
N ILE A 348 5.25 -14.55 2.99
CA ILE A 348 4.55 -15.54 3.81
C ILE A 348 4.05 -14.89 5.11
N PHE A 349 2.80 -15.19 5.48
CA PHE A 349 2.30 -14.98 6.82
C PHE A 349 2.19 -16.33 7.56
N PHE A 350 2.95 -16.48 8.64
CA PHE A 350 2.92 -17.69 9.47
C PHE A 350 2.07 -17.45 10.71
N GLY A 351 0.81 -17.89 10.66
CA GLY A 351 -0.18 -17.68 11.71
C GLY A 351 -0.16 -18.76 12.79
N LEU A 352 -0.05 -18.37 14.04
CA LEU A 352 0.02 -19.26 15.20
C LEU A 352 -1.09 -18.97 16.21
N PRO A 353 -1.54 -19.98 16.99
CA PRO A 353 -2.67 -19.78 17.91
C PRO A 353 -2.35 -18.87 19.10
N THR A 354 -1.08 -18.75 19.50
CA THR A 354 -0.68 -17.93 20.67
C THR A 354 0.62 -17.18 20.43
N GLN A 355 0.81 -16.07 21.15
CA GLN A 355 2.05 -15.29 21.15
C GLN A 355 3.26 -16.10 21.64
N ALA A 356 3.06 -17.00 22.61
CA ALA A 356 4.12 -17.87 23.11
C ALA A 356 4.62 -18.85 22.04
N THR A 357 3.72 -19.42 21.24
CA THR A 357 4.11 -20.26 20.12
C THR A 357 4.77 -19.49 19.00
N ALA A 358 4.33 -18.25 18.74
CA ALA A 358 4.95 -17.37 17.77
C ALA A 358 6.41 -17.03 18.16
N ASN A 359 6.65 -16.67 19.41
CA ASN A 359 8.00 -16.45 19.95
C ASN A 359 8.87 -17.71 19.86
N GLY A 360 8.32 -18.88 20.18
CA GLY A 360 9.07 -20.15 20.17
C GLY A 360 9.46 -20.66 18.78
N ILE A 361 8.76 -20.22 17.73
CA ILE A 361 9.04 -20.61 16.34
C ILE A 361 9.88 -19.55 15.61
N PHE A 362 9.93 -18.32 16.11
CA PHE A 362 10.56 -17.20 15.42
C PHE A 362 11.99 -17.51 14.94
N GLY A 363 12.85 -18.06 15.80
CA GLY A 363 14.21 -18.40 15.40
C GLY A 363 14.29 -19.38 14.23
N ARG A 364 13.40 -20.37 14.18
CA ARG A 364 13.37 -21.36 13.08
C ARG A 364 12.91 -20.74 11.75
N LEU A 365 11.97 -19.80 11.79
CA LEU A 365 11.57 -19.06 10.61
C LEU A 365 12.65 -18.09 10.17
N LEU A 366 13.35 -17.46 11.10
CA LEU A 366 14.49 -16.61 10.81
C LEU A 366 15.60 -17.39 10.11
N ASP A 367 15.98 -18.56 10.65
CA ASP A 367 16.99 -19.45 10.04
C ASP A 367 16.60 -19.87 8.63
N TRP A 368 15.30 -20.16 8.41
CA TRP A 368 14.78 -20.50 7.09
C TRP A 368 14.80 -19.26 6.16
N ALA A 369 14.35 -18.10 6.64
CA ALA A 369 14.31 -16.87 5.87
C ALA A 369 15.73 -16.42 5.43
N GLN A 370 16.73 -16.57 6.31
CA GLN A 370 18.13 -16.25 6.01
C GLN A 370 18.76 -17.17 4.95
N LYS A 371 18.15 -18.29 4.65
CA LYS A 371 18.59 -19.23 3.63
C LYS A 371 17.88 -19.07 2.29
N GLN A 372 17.05 -18.03 2.14
CA GLN A 372 16.44 -17.73 0.85
C GLN A 372 17.50 -17.07 -0.05
N SER A 373 17.77 -17.66 -1.20
CA SER A 373 18.90 -17.34 -2.08
C SER A 373 18.49 -16.64 -3.36
N ASP A 374 17.72 -15.55 -3.24
CA ASP A 374 17.34 -14.73 -4.39
C ASP A 374 18.23 -13.48 -4.58
N GLY A 375 19.23 -13.28 -3.69
CA GLY A 375 20.15 -12.15 -3.73
C GLY A 375 19.53 -10.82 -3.31
N LEU A 376 18.36 -10.86 -2.65
CA LEU A 376 17.61 -9.68 -2.20
C LEU A 376 17.62 -9.59 -0.66
N GLU A 377 17.47 -8.37 -0.15
CA GLU A 377 17.18 -8.16 1.27
C GLU A 377 15.71 -8.39 1.58
N HIS A 378 15.42 -9.22 2.59
CA HIS A 378 14.06 -9.53 2.99
C HIS A 378 13.71 -8.94 4.34
N SER A 379 12.47 -8.48 4.46
CA SER A 379 11.92 -7.99 5.72
C SER A 379 11.22 -9.11 6.49
N ILE A 380 11.51 -9.21 7.79
CA ILE A 380 10.83 -10.11 8.72
C ILE A 380 10.18 -9.32 9.85
N GLN A 381 8.98 -9.72 10.25
CA GLN A 381 8.25 -9.09 11.35
C GLN A 381 7.62 -10.12 12.29
N LEU A 382 7.68 -9.81 13.58
CA LEU A 382 6.97 -10.55 14.63
C LEU A 382 5.74 -9.74 15.07
N ALA A 383 4.58 -10.11 14.52
CA ALA A 383 3.34 -9.36 14.64
C ALA A 383 2.47 -9.86 15.82
N HIS A 384 2.79 -9.42 17.03
CA HIS A 384 1.95 -9.58 18.22
C HIS A 384 2.37 -8.62 19.34
N GLY A 385 1.49 -8.40 20.35
CA GLY A 385 1.69 -7.40 21.40
C GLY A 385 2.92 -7.59 22.31
N MET A 386 3.56 -8.78 22.32
CA MET A 386 4.75 -9.09 23.11
C MET A 386 6.01 -9.29 22.26
N ALA A 387 6.05 -8.84 21.02
CA ALA A 387 7.21 -8.98 20.14
C ALA A 387 8.51 -8.40 20.75
N GLN A 388 8.39 -7.31 21.49
CA GLN A 388 9.48 -6.64 22.21
C GLN A 388 10.13 -7.47 23.33
N LEU A 389 9.59 -8.65 23.67
CA LEU A 389 10.18 -9.59 24.62
C LEU A 389 11.00 -10.70 23.94
N ASN A 390 10.99 -10.76 22.60
CA ASN A 390 11.77 -11.72 21.85
C ASN A 390 13.20 -11.20 21.62
N THR A 391 14.18 -11.89 22.18
CA THR A 391 15.59 -11.44 22.16
C THR A 391 16.20 -11.47 20.75
N ASP A 392 15.81 -12.41 19.92
CA ASP A 392 16.34 -12.54 18.56
C ASP A 392 15.73 -11.47 17.64
N TYR A 393 14.44 -11.18 17.81
CA TYR A 393 13.79 -10.07 17.13
C TYR A 393 14.38 -8.70 17.52
N LEU A 394 14.68 -8.50 18.82
CA LEU A 394 15.32 -7.27 19.29
C LEU A 394 16.75 -7.08 18.74
N LYS A 395 17.51 -8.16 18.55
CA LYS A 395 18.83 -8.07 17.92
C LYS A 395 18.74 -7.56 16.49
N LEU A 396 17.81 -8.10 15.69
CA LEU A 396 17.57 -7.65 14.33
C LEU A 396 17.14 -6.17 14.23
N GLN A 397 16.42 -5.66 15.23
CA GLN A 397 16.05 -4.24 15.30
C GLN A 397 17.23 -3.31 15.61
N GLN A 398 18.25 -3.82 16.27
CA GLN A 398 19.42 -3.02 16.74
C GLN A 398 20.59 -3.03 15.77
N GLU A 399 20.58 -3.90 14.77
CA GLU A 399 21.61 -3.90 13.74
C GLU A 399 21.43 -2.66 12.86
N PRO A 400 22.42 -1.75 12.80
CA PRO A 400 22.34 -0.59 11.95
C PRO A 400 22.29 -1.03 10.49
N VAL A 401 21.42 -0.40 9.70
CA VAL A 401 21.52 -0.47 8.24
C VAL A 401 22.98 -0.13 7.88
N PRO A 402 23.73 -0.98 7.20
CA PRO A 402 25.10 -0.66 6.83
C PRO A 402 25.09 0.59 5.97
N VAL A 403 25.76 1.64 6.46
CA VAL A 403 26.20 2.74 5.61
C VAL A 403 27.30 2.15 4.74
N GLU A 404 27.17 2.27 3.42
CA GLU A 404 28.14 1.82 2.45
C GLU A 404 29.56 2.13 2.91
N ASP A 405 30.33 1.08 3.19
CA ASP A 405 31.77 1.04 2.95
C ASP A 405 32.25 -0.43 3.03
N ASP A 406 32.75 -0.91 1.89
CA ASP A 406 33.60 -2.09 1.71
C ASP A 406 33.15 -3.44 2.31
N ALA A 407 32.17 -4.09 1.64
CA ALA A 407 32.05 -5.54 1.74
C ALA A 407 31.77 -6.14 0.35
N ASP A 408 32.77 -6.80 -0.18
CA ASP A 408 32.77 -7.59 -1.41
C ASP A 408 31.98 -8.92 -1.31
N ASP A 409 31.05 -9.04 -0.35
CA ASP A 409 30.21 -10.23 -0.20
C ASP A 409 28.81 -9.79 0.24
N PRO A 410 27.80 -9.81 -0.65
CA PRO A 410 26.43 -9.55 -0.25
C PRO A 410 25.93 -10.76 0.55
N GLU A 411 26.20 -10.78 1.85
CA GLU A 411 25.49 -11.68 2.76
C GLU A 411 24.00 -11.39 2.64
N GLU A 412 23.25 -12.40 2.26
CA GLU A 412 21.78 -12.38 2.23
C GLU A 412 21.26 -11.92 3.60
N ARG A 413 20.56 -10.78 3.65
CA ARG A 413 20.20 -10.17 4.92
C ARG A 413 18.71 -10.14 5.11
N VAL A 414 18.26 -10.80 6.17
CA VAL A 414 16.90 -10.63 6.70
C VAL A 414 16.93 -9.51 7.73
N MET A 415 16.10 -8.49 7.54
CA MET A 415 16.09 -7.28 8.37
C MET A 415 14.71 -6.97 8.94
N VAL A 416 14.66 -6.26 10.05
CA VAL A 416 13.45 -5.61 10.56
C VAL A 416 13.39 -4.19 10.02
N HIS A 417 12.75 -4.01 8.87
CA HIS A 417 12.67 -2.72 8.21
C HIS A 417 11.84 -1.72 9.03
N GLN A 418 12.35 -0.49 9.18
CA GLN A 418 11.78 0.55 10.06
C GLN A 418 10.34 0.92 9.69
N TRP A 419 10.01 0.94 8.41
CA TRP A 419 8.68 1.28 7.93
C TRP A 419 7.62 0.26 8.38
N PHE A 420 8.00 -1.03 8.52
CA PHE A 420 7.09 -2.09 8.97
C PHE A 420 6.93 -2.19 10.48
N GLN A 421 7.56 -1.35 11.29
CA GLN A 421 7.47 -1.42 12.76
C GLN A 421 6.13 -0.92 13.33
N GLY A 422 5.26 -0.32 12.53
CA GLY A 422 3.90 0.06 12.93
C GLY A 422 2.97 -1.15 13.07
N SER A 423 2.02 -1.11 13.99
CA SER A 423 1.09 -2.23 14.24
C SER A 423 0.29 -2.70 13.00
N LYS A 424 -0.02 -1.78 12.08
CA LYS A 424 -0.71 -2.08 10.82
C LYS A 424 0.26 -2.44 9.69
N GLN A 425 1.44 -1.85 9.69
CA GLN A 425 2.46 -2.00 8.66
C GLN A 425 3.27 -3.29 8.82
N ALA A 426 3.36 -3.83 10.05
CA ALA A 426 4.10 -5.07 10.35
C ALA A 426 3.68 -6.26 9.48
N LEU A 427 2.41 -6.28 9.08
CA LEU A 427 1.84 -7.36 8.30
C LEU A 427 2.19 -7.30 6.81
N LEU A 428 2.85 -6.24 6.35
CA LEU A 428 3.26 -6.02 4.96
C LEU A 428 4.70 -6.48 4.67
N ALA A 429 5.49 -6.84 5.70
CA ALA A 429 6.83 -7.39 5.52
C ALA A 429 6.82 -8.71 4.73
N ASN A 430 7.92 -9.08 4.06
CA ASN A 430 7.98 -10.32 3.28
C ASN A 430 7.63 -11.56 4.13
N PHE A 431 8.23 -11.67 5.31
CA PHE A 431 7.97 -12.77 6.24
C PHE A 431 7.35 -12.24 7.52
N VAL A 432 6.15 -12.68 7.84
CA VAL A 432 5.44 -12.28 9.05
C VAL A 432 5.11 -13.50 9.89
N ILE A 433 5.51 -13.45 11.16
CA ILE A 433 5.11 -14.41 12.17
C ILE A 433 4.13 -13.69 13.11
N GLY A 434 2.94 -14.23 13.26
CA GLY A 434 1.93 -13.59 14.11
C GLY A 434 0.93 -14.56 14.69
N THR A 435 -0.01 -14.03 15.46
CA THR A 435 -1.15 -14.83 15.90
C THR A 435 -2.25 -14.80 14.83
N VAL A 436 -3.04 -15.88 14.76
CA VAL A 436 -4.18 -15.97 13.84
C VAL A 436 -5.15 -14.80 14.05
N ASP A 437 -5.28 -14.32 15.28
CA ASP A 437 -6.10 -13.15 15.61
C ASP A 437 -5.68 -11.89 14.81
N GLN A 438 -4.39 -11.73 14.48
CA GLN A 438 -3.93 -10.61 13.66
C GLN A 438 -4.49 -10.64 12.23
N LEU A 439 -4.81 -11.82 11.71
CA LEU A 439 -5.48 -11.97 10.42
C LEU A 439 -7.00 -11.77 10.54
N LEU A 440 -7.55 -12.12 11.70
CA LEU A 440 -8.99 -12.12 11.95
C LEU A 440 -9.46 -10.88 12.70
N GLN A 441 -8.55 -10.02 13.19
CA GLN A 441 -8.93 -8.78 13.87
C GLN A 441 -9.71 -7.87 12.91
N ILE A 442 -11.02 -8.09 12.94
CA ILE A 442 -11.99 -7.07 12.56
C ILE A 442 -11.81 -6.01 13.64
N GLU A 443 -11.39 -4.80 13.28
CA GLU A 443 -11.35 -3.70 14.25
C GLU A 443 -12.77 -3.43 14.76
N GLU A 444 -13.14 -4.04 15.88
CA GLU A 444 -14.28 -3.67 16.71
C GLU A 444 -14.04 -2.36 17.48
N HIS A 445 -13.35 -1.42 16.91
CA HIS A 445 -13.13 -0.14 17.56
C HIS A 445 -13.43 1.02 16.62
N SER A 446 -14.71 1.21 16.34
CA SER A 446 -15.22 2.57 16.22
C SER A 446 -15.49 3.09 17.64
N ALA A 447 -15.00 4.27 17.98
CA ALA A 447 -15.17 4.89 19.29
C ALA A 447 -16.65 5.16 19.67
N ASP A 448 -17.61 4.78 18.86
CA ASP A 448 -19.04 5.08 18.97
C ASP A 448 -19.93 3.84 19.07
N GLY A 449 -19.38 2.63 19.27
CA GLY A 449 -20.19 1.46 19.66
C GLY A 449 -21.11 0.87 18.60
N GLU A 450 -21.00 1.23 17.34
CA GLU A 450 -21.74 0.62 16.25
C GLU A 450 -20.93 -0.51 15.59
N THR A 451 -21.47 -1.72 15.67
CA THR A 451 -20.93 -2.94 15.06
C THR A 451 -21.11 -2.85 13.55
N LEU A 452 -20.04 -2.60 12.80
CA LEU A 452 -20.09 -2.61 11.35
C LEU A 452 -20.00 -4.05 10.83
N GLN A 453 -21.10 -4.59 10.33
CA GLN A 453 -21.14 -5.78 9.48
C GLN A 453 -20.63 -5.41 8.07
N GLY A 454 -19.32 -5.32 7.91
CA GLY A 454 -18.69 -5.10 6.61
C GLY A 454 -17.28 -5.66 6.63
N PHE A 455 -16.82 -6.21 5.52
CA PHE A 455 -15.44 -6.67 5.36
C PHE A 455 -14.46 -5.58 5.84
N PRO A 456 -13.54 -5.89 6.75
CA PRO A 456 -12.64 -4.87 7.28
C PRO A 456 -11.61 -4.49 6.22
N TYR A 457 -11.81 -3.37 5.57
CA TYR A 457 -10.91 -2.78 4.59
C TYR A 457 -9.48 -2.57 5.14
N ASN A 458 -9.34 -2.42 6.45
CA ASN A 458 -8.04 -2.31 7.12
C ASN A 458 -7.19 -3.59 7.08
N GLN A 459 -7.76 -4.74 6.70
CA GLN A 459 -7.04 -6.01 6.54
C GLN A 459 -6.71 -6.35 5.08
N MET A 460 -7.17 -5.56 4.13
CA MET A 460 -6.92 -5.79 2.70
C MET A 460 -5.44 -5.79 2.35
N HIS A 461 -4.60 -5.10 3.13
CA HIS A 461 -3.16 -5.12 2.99
C HIS A 461 -2.56 -6.53 3.09
N HIS A 462 -3.24 -7.45 3.78
CA HIS A 462 -2.77 -8.82 3.97
C HIS A 462 -2.89 -9.68 2.72
N TYR A 463 -3.90 -9.41 1.91
CA TYR A 463 -4.19 -10.25 0.74
C TYR A 463 -3.39 -9.83 -0.49
N VAL A 464 -2.70 -8.70 -0.41
CA VAL A 464 -2.04 -8.11 -1.58
C VAL A 464 -0.83 -8.92 -2.05
N ASN A 465 -0.16 -9.68 -1.18
CA ASN A 465 1.11 -10.29 -1.57
C ASN A 465 1.57 -11.53 -0.79
N LYS A 466 0.68 -12.31 -0.14
CA LYS A 466 1.16 -13.40 0.74
C LYS A 466 0.40 -14.70 0.67
N ILE A 467 1.16 -15.80 0.75
CA ILE A 467 0.63 -17.08 1.16
C ILE A 467 0.46 -17.08 2.67
N THR A 468 -0.74 -17.41 3.13
CA THR A 468 -1.03 -17.53 4.55
C THR A 468 -0.93 -18.98 4.98
N ALA A 469 0.09 -19.31 5.77
CA ALA A 469 0.19 -20.60 6.43
C ALA A 469 -0.42 -20.50 7.84
N CYS A 470 -1.62 -21.03 8.04
CA CYS A 470 -2.25 -21.11 9.35
C CYS A 470 -1.91 -22.44 10.04
N TYR A 471 -1.20 -22.34 11.16
CA TYR A 471 -0.91 -23.51 12.00
C TYR A 471 -1.95 -23.62 13.12
N GLN A 472 -2.97 -24.46 12.94
CA GLN A 472 -3.87 -24.86 14.03
C GLN A 472 -3.45 -26.24 14.55
N THR A 473 -2.96 -26.25 15.79
CA THR A 473 -2.81 -27.52 16.52
C THR A 473 -4.18 -27.90 17.06
N TYR A 474 -4.94 -28.71 16.33
CA TYR A 474 -6.07 -29.40 16.91
C TYR A 474 -5.53 -30.43 17.92
N GLN A 475 -5.53 -30.09 19.19
CA GLN A 475 -5.54 -31.11 20.22
C GLN A 475 -6.94 -31.74 20.21
N ARG A 476 -7.14 -32.81 19.43
CA ARG A 476 -8.18 -33.77 19.78
C ARG A 476 -7.76 -34.36 21.12
N LEU A 477 -8.37 -33.89 22.18
CA LEU A 477 -8.48 -34.65 23.43
C LEU A 477 -9.26 -35.91 23.06
N TYR A 478 -8.57 -36.99 22.74
CA TYR A 478 -9.13 -38.31 22.87
C TYR A 478 -9.36 -38.52 24.37
N ALA A 479 -10.59 -38.20 24.81
CA ALA A 479 -11.11 -38.76 26.02
C ALA A 479 -11.11 -40.29 25.81
N GLY A 480 -10.30 -40.98 26.58
CA GLY A 480 -10.16 -42.42 26.46
C GLY A 480 -11.49 -43.17 26.63
N GLN A 481 -11.65 -44.20 25.88
CA GLN A 481 -12.20 -45.45 26.32
C GLN A 481 -11.18 -46.52 26.00
#